data_79615c1c00358240224e08708c15f203
#
_entry.id   79615c1c00358240224e08708c15f203
#
_cell.length_a   1.000
_cell.length_b   1.000
_cell.length_c   1.000
_cell.angle_alpha   90.00
_cell.angle_beta   90.00
_cell.angle_gamma   90.00
#
_symmetry.space_group_name_H-M   'P 1'
#
loop_
_entity.id
_entity.type
_entity.pdbx_description
1 polymer ?
#
loop_
_entity_poly.entity_id
_entity_poly.type
_entity_poly.pdbx_seq_one_letter_code
_entity_poly.pdbx_strand_id
1 'polypeptide(L)'
;ADQAVATTSVAGADINVADAWKLTAGNPEVIVAIVDEGVKYTHPDLAANMWINPNPSPEYKNQDIHGWNFAADGPISWGQKGDSGHGTHVAGTVAAVNNNGIGVCGVAGGTGKGDGVRLMSCQIFSGDLTGDALVSSRAVKYAADHGASILQCSWGIKAGIYTSDNMFIKQSPMDYEALQYFAAQKNCEAL
;
A
#
# COMPACT_ATOMS: atom_id res chain seq x y z
N ALA A 1 22.71 -8.59 4.75
CA ALA A 1 22.03 -9.62 3.96
C ALA A 1 22.41 -10.97 4.58
N ASP A 2 21.42 -11.82 4.80
CA ASP A 2 21.65 -13.16 5.34
C ASP A 2 22.43 -13.96 4.30
N GLN A 3 23.65 -14.35 4.65
CA GLN A 3 24.52 -15.10 3.73
C GLN A 3 23.89 -16.44 3.29
N ALA A 4 23.02 -17.03 4.12
CA ALA A 4 22.32 -18.25 3.79
C ALA A 4 21.35 -18.07 2.60
N VAL A 5 20.71 -16.90 2.47
CA VAL A 5 19.84 -16.58 1.32
C VAL A 5 20.67 -16.39 0.05
N ALA A 6 21.83 -15.74 0.14
CA ALA A 6 22.71 -15.50 -1.00
C ALA A 6 23.25 -16.79 -1.64
N THR A 7 23.47 -17.85 -0.85
CA THR A 7 24.01 -19.14 -1.35
C THR A 7 22.95 -20.02 -2.04
N THR A 8 21.66 -19.72 -1.86
CA THR A 8 20.56 -20.49 -2.45
C THR A 8 19.84 -19.75 -3.57
N SER A 9 20.17 -18.48 -3.82
CA SER A 9 19.57 -17.68 -4.88
C SER A 9 20.05 -18.16 -6.27
N VAL A 10 19.14 -18.18 -7.23
CA VAL A 10 19.39 -18.54 -8.62
C VAL A 10 19.32 -17.28 -9.46
N ALA A 11 20.39 -16.96 -10.18
CA ALA A 11 20.43 -15.81 -11.07
C ALA A 11 19.29 -15.86 -12.11
N GLY A 12 18.54 -14.78 -12.24
CA GLY A 12 17.39 -14.67 -13.14
C GLY A 12 16.08 -15.26 -12.60
N ALA A 13 16.08 -15.83 -11.38
CA ALA A 13 14.85 -16.23 -10.69
C ALA A 13 14.30 -15.05 -9.86
N ASP A 14 14.06 -13.92 -10.51
CA ASP A 14 13.62 -12.66 -9.94
C ASP A 14 12.59 -11.98 -10.87
N ILE A 15 12.09 -10.79 -10.51
CA ILE A 15 11.12 -10.03 -11.31
C ILE A 15 11.77 -9.23 -12.46
N ASN A 16 13.09 -9.34 -12.65
CA ASN A 16 13.87 -8.64 -13.68
C ASN A 16 13.63 -7.11 -13.71
N VAL A 17 13.47 -6.49 -12.54
CA VAL A 17 13.12 -5.08 -12.41
C VAL A 17 14.19 -4.14 -12.98
N ALA A 18 15.44 -4.58 -13.08
CA ALA A 18 16.54 -3.77 -13.58
C ALA A 18 16.33 -3.27 -15.03
N ASP A 19 15.64 -4.05 -15.86
CA ASP A 19 15.29 -3.61 -17.22
C ASP A 19 14.14 -2.59 -17.22
N ALA A 20 13.18 -2.73 -16.31
CA ALA A 20 12.14 -1.73 -16.13
C ALA A 20 12.71 -0.38 -15.66
N TRP A 21 13.73 -0.39 -14.79
CA TRP A 21 14.40 0.84 -14.32
C TRP A 21 15.18 1.60 -15.41
N LYS A 22 15.45 0.98 -16.55
CA LYS A 22 15.98 1.69 -17.74
C LYS A 22 14.94 2.60 -18.38
N LEU A 23 13.66 2.33 -18.16
CA LEU A 23 12.53 3.10 -18.67
C LEU A 23 12.00 4.08 -17.60
N THR A 24 11.72 3.56 -16.41
CA THR A 24 11.24 4.36 -15.27
C THR A 24 11.53 3.62 -13.96
N ALA A 25 11.82 4.36 -12.90
CA ALA A 25 11.92 3.83 -11.54
C ALA A 25 10.77 4.35 -10.64
N GLY A 26 9.79 5.04 -11.20
CA GLY A 26 8.64 5.61 -10.52
C GLY A 26 8.22 6.95 -11.12
N ASN A 27 7.13 7.49 -10.58
CA ASN A 27 6.64 8.83 -10.86
C ASN A 27 5.90 9.36 -9.63
N PRO A 28 6.24 10.54 -9.08
CA PRO A 28 5.60 11.09 -7.88
C PRO A 28 4.12 11.47 -8.08
N GLU A 29 3.62 11.51 -9.30
CA GLU A 29 2.20 11.69 -9.58
C GLU A 29 1.39 10.40 -9.39
N VAL A 30 2.06 9.24 -9.35
CA VAL A 30 1.41 7.95 -9.09
C VAL A 30 1.35 7.71 -7.58
N ILE A 31 0.15 7.61 -7.06
CA ILE A 31 -0.11 7.28 -5.65
C ILE A 31 -0.48 5.80 -5.55
N VAL A 32 0.26 5.06 -4.73
CA VAL A 32 -0.03 3.66 -4.38
C VAL A 32 -0.58 3.62 -2.96
N ALA A 33 -1.84 3.24 -2.82
CA ALA A 33 -2.46 3.04 -1.52
C ALA A 33 -2.09 1.66 -0.97
N ILE A 34 -1.44 1.63 0.17
CA ILE A 34 -1.10 0.43 0.92
C ILE A 34 -2.27 0.13 1.85
N VAL A 35 -3.13 -0.80 1.43
CA VAL A 35 -4.30 -1.24 2.19
C VAL A 35 -3.87 -2.46 3.02
N ASP A 36 -3.39 -2.23 4.26
CA ASP A 36 -2.65 -3.22 5.03
C ASP A 36 -2.62 -2.85 6.54
N GLU A 37 -1.65 -3.37 7.30
CA GLU A 37 -1.23 -2.77 8.57
C GLU A 37 -0.69 -1.34 8.36
N GLY A 38 -0.55 -0.58 9.43
CA GLY A 38 -0.02 0.77 9.39
C GLY A 38 1.41 0.85 8.87
N VAL A 39 1.65 1.75 7.94
CA VAL A 39 2.98 2.06 7.43
C VAL A 39 3.71 2.98 8.39
N LYS A 40 4.92 2.61 8.80
CA LYS A 40 5.82 3.48 9.56
C LYS A 40 6.32 4.63 8.67
N TYR A 41 5.50 5.65 8.49
CA TYR A 41 5.78 6.77 7.59
C TYR A 41 7.03 7.58 7.97
N THR A 42 7.54 7.44 9.22
CA THR A 42 8.80 8.04 9.65
C THR A 42 10.02 7.15 9.37
N HIS A 43 9.82 5.98 8.73
CA HIS A 43 10.94 5.10 8.42
C HIS A 43 11.91 5.81 7.45
N PRO A 44 13.23 5.84 7.73
CA PRO A 44 14.17 6.62 6.94
C PRO A 44 14.25 6.22 5.47
N ASP A 45 13.89 4.97 5.15
CA ASP A 45 13.86 4.45 3.79
C ASP A 45 12.51 4.65 3.08
N LEU A 46 11.49 5.20 3.75
CA LEU A 46 10.15 5.41 3.20
C LEU A 46 9.72 6.88 3.21
N ALA A 47 10.15 7.65 4.20
CA ALA A 47 9.61 8.97 4.50
C ALA A 47 9.57 9.93 3.30
N ALA A 48 10.58 9.89 2.42
CA ALA A 48 10.64 10.76 1.25
C ALA A 48 9.64 10.37 0.14
N ASN A 49 9.16 9.13 0.14
CA ASN A 49 8.18 8.64 -0.82
C ASN A 49 6.76 8.55 -0.22
N MET A 50 6.57 8.99 1.03
CA MET A 50 5.21 9.04 1.58
C MET A 50 4.38 10.13 0.89
N TRP A 51 3.12 9.78 0.62
CA TRP A 51 2.11 10.73 0.20
C TRP A 51 1.81 11.71 1.33
N ILE A 52 1.61 12.97 0.98
CA ILE A 52 1.18 14.02 1.91
C ILE A 52 -0.17 14.52 1.43
N ASN A 53 -1.18 14.38 2.27
CA ASN A 53 -2.52 14.87 1.96
C ASN A 53 -2.49 16.40 1.82
N PRO A 54 -2.80 16.95 0.63
CA PRO A 54 -2.83 18.39 0.44
C PRO A 54 -4.01 19.08 1.16
N ASN A 55 -5.06 18.31 1.50
CA ASN A 55 -6.29 18.80 2.09
C ASN A 55 -6.82 17.86 3.18
N PRO A 56 -6.16 17.78 4.37
CA PRO A 56 -6.63 16.95 5.47
C PRO A 56 -8.08 17.26 5.83
N SER A 57 -8.88 16.21 6.04
CA SER A 57 -10.34 16.34 6.21
C SER A 57 -10.75 16.45 7.69
N PRO A 58 -11.74 17.31 8.03
CA PRO A 58 -12.36 17.32 9.35
C PRO A 58 -12.99 15.97 9.73
N GLU A 59 -13.43 15.16 8.77
CA GLU A 59 -13.91 13.80 9.00
C GLU A 59 -12.85 12.93 9.68
N TYR A 60 -11.59 13.13 9.31
CA TYR A 60 -10.41 12.47 9.89
C TYR A 60 -9.67 13.36 10.90
N LYS A 61 -10.40 14.31 11.53
CA LYS A 61 -9.86 15.25 12.54
C LYS A 61 -8.66 16.06 12.02
N ASN A 62 -8.53 16.25 10.71
CA ASN A 62 -7.38 16.85 10.01
C ASN A 62 -6.03 16.16 10.34
N GLN A 63 -6.04 14.85 10.63
CA GLN A 63 -4.86 14.05 10.99
C GLN A 63 -4.49 13.01 9.95
N ASP A 64 -5.20 12.96 8.83
CA ASP A 64 -4.99 12.04 7.70
C ASP A 64 -3.86 12.51 6.76
N ILE A 65 -2.72 12.89 7.34
CA ILE A 65 -1.59 13.49 6.60
C ILE A 65 -0.94 12.49 5.61
N HIS A 66 -0.80 11.23 6.00
CA HIS A 66 -0.24 10.17 5.17
C HIS A 66 -1.24 9.05 4.89
N GLY A 67 -2.53 9.28 5.17
CA GLY A 67 -3.61 8.31 5.14
C GLY A 67 -4.29 8.17 6.50
N TRP A 68 -5.03 7.08 6.73
CA TRP A 68 -5.86 6.89 7.93
C TRP A 68 -5.87 5.44 8.41
N ASN A 69 -6.08 5.25 9.72
CA ASN A 69 -6.32 3.94 10.33
C ASN A 69 -7.83 3.71 10.43
N PHE A 70 -8.38 2.97 9.47
CA PHE A 70 -9.81 2.65 9.39
C PHE A 70 -10.23 1.58 10.40
N ALA A 71 -9.30 0.72 10.85
CA ALA A 71 -9.59 -0.31 11.84
C ALA A 71 -9.83 0.28 13.24
N ALA A 72 -9.05 1.30 13.63
CA ALA A 72 -9.17 1.96 14.92
C ALA A 72 -9.84 3.34 14.86
N ASP A 73 -10.25 3.79 13.68
CA ASP A 73 -10.81 5.12 13.39
C ASP A 73 -9.94 6.25 13.97
N GLY A 74 -8.67 6.24 13.62
CA GLY A 74 -7.65 7.16 14.18
C GLY A 74 -6.45 7.39 13.27
N PRO A 75 -5.43 8.10 13.76
CA PRO A 75 -4.17 8.26 13.05
C PRO A 75 -3.51 6.91 12.77
N ILE A 76 -2.70 6.87 11.71
CA ILE A 76 -1.89 5.69 11.38
C ILE A 76 -1.03 5.32 12.58
N SER A 77 -1.01 4.03 12.92
CA SER A 77 -0.21 3.46 14.00
C SER A 77 0.58 2.26 13.51
N TRP A 78 1.71 2.01 14.14
CA TRP A 78 2.55 0.84 13.90
C TRP A 78 3.21 0.41 15.20
N GLY A 79 3.54 -0.88 15.33
CA GLY A 79 4.17 -1.43 16.53
C GLY A 79 3.22 -1.52 17.72
N GLN A 80 1.90 -1.55 17.48
CA GLN A 80 0.93 -1.93 18.49
C GLN A 80 1.11 -3.43 18.81
N LYS A 81 0.70 -3.84 20.03
CA LYS A 81 0.69 -5.27 20.33
C LYS A 81 -0.19 -6.01 19.31
N GLY A 82 0.37 -6.96 18.59
CA GLY A 82 -0.30 -7.69 17.51
C GLY A 82 0.15 -7.26 16.12
N ASP A 83 0.70 -6.05 15.93
CA ASP A 83 1.28 -5.65 14.64
C ASP A 83 2.54 -6.46 14.33
N SER A 84 2.69 -6.88 13.08
CA SER A 84 3.88 -7.61 12.60
C SER A 84 4.86 -6.70 11.83
N GLY A 85 4.46 -5.48 11.50
CA GLY A 85 5.17 -4.56 10.61
C GLY A 85 4.99 -4.88 9.12
N HIS A 86 4.01 -5.73 8.79
CA HIS A 86 3.73 -6.19 7.43
C HIS A 86 3.46 -5.03 6.48
N GLY A 87 2.58 -4.08 6.82
CA GLY A 87 2.29 -2.92 5.97
C GLY A 87 3.52 -2.05 5.68
N THR A 88 4.43 -1.89 6.66
CA THR A 88 5.71 -1.19 6.44
C THR A 88 6.62 -1.96 5.47
N HIS A 89 6.67 -3.29 5.59
CA HIS A 89 7.44 -4.14 4.69
C HIS A 89 6.88 -4.11 3.25
N VAL A 90 5.56 -4.21 3.11
CA VAL A 90 4.87 -4.09 1.81
C VAL A 90 5.16 -2.73 1.17
N ALA A 91 5.03 -1.63 1.93
CA ALA A 91 5.39 -0.29 1.47
C ALA A 91 6.84 -0.20 0.99
N GLY A 92 7.78 -0.86 1.70
CA GLY A 92 9.19 -0.93 1.32
C GLY A 92 9.40 -1.65 -0.02
N THR A 93 8.71 -2.77 -0.23
CA THR A 93 8.76 -3.51 -1.49
C THR A 93 8.25 -2.65 -2.66
N VAL A 94 7.21 -1.87 -2.44
CA VAL A 94 6.66 -0.96 -3.47
C VAL A 94 7.62 0.19 -3.74
N ALA A 95 8.05 0.93 -2.73
CA ALA A 95 8.72 2.21 -2.95
C ALA A 95 9.68 2.63 -1.82
N ALA A 96 10.45 1.71 -1.23
CA ALA A 96 11.64 2.13 -0.49
C ALA A 96 12.54 2.97 -1.40
N VAL A 97 13.13 4.04 -0.87
CA VAL A 97 13.88 5.02 -1.66
C VAL A 97 15.14 4.41 -2.23
N ASN A 98 15.24 4.33 -3.55
CA ASN A 98 16.42 3.78 -4.21
C ASN A 98 17.60 4.74 -4.13
N ASN A 99 18.83 4.19 -4.13
CA ASN A 99 20.09 4.93 -4.17
C ASN A 99 20.34 5.89 -2.97
N ASN A 100 19.67 5.68 -1.85
CA ASN A 100 19.84 6.49 -0.64
C ASN A 100 20.93 5.92 0.32
N GLY A 101 21.48 4.75 -0.01
CA GLY A 101 22.55 4.09 0.78
C GLY A 101 22.06 3.40 2.05
N ILE A 102 20.75 3.26 2.26
CA ILE A 102 20.14 2.60 3.42
C ILE A 102 19.05 1.62 2.98
N GLY A 103 18.74 0.64 3.86
CA GLY A 103 17.59 -0.25 3.68
C GLY A 103 17.63 -1.08 2.41
N VAL A 104 16.57 -1.01 1.62
CA VAL A 104 16.33 -1.82 0.42
C VAL A 104 15.94 -0.95 -0.77
N CYS A 105 15.87 -1.54 -1.97
CA CYS A 105 15.33 -0.89 -3.15
C CYS A 105 13.86 -1.27 -3.31
N GLY A 106 12.98 -0.29 -3.42
CA GLY A 106 11.59 -0.49 -3.84
C GLY A 106 11.48 -0.61 -5.36
N VAL A 107 10.47 -1.35 -5.84
CA VAL A 107 10.22 -1.52 -7.28
C VAL A 107 10.03 -0.16 -7.98
N ALA A 108 9.32 0.76 -7.35
CA ALA A 108 9.04 2.12 -7.83
C ALA A 108 9.57 3.20 -6.88
N GLY A 109 10.71 2.94 -6.22
CA GLY A 109 11.34 3.82 -5.22
C GLY A 109 12.04 5.05 -5.78
N GLY A 110 12.04 5.22 -7.10
CA GLY A 110 12.69 6.33 -7.80
C GLY A 110 14.19 6.12 -7.99
N THR A 111 14.91 7.20 -8.28
CA THR A 111 16.37 7.20 -8.51
C THR A 111 17.14 7.81 -7.34
N GLY A 112 16.50 8.08 -6.21
CA GLY A 112 17.07 8.82 -5.08
C GLY A 112 16.92 10.35 -5.19
N LYS A 113 16.16 10.82 -6.19
CA LYS A 113 15.93 12.26 -6.45
C LYS A 113 14.53 12.73 -6.10
N GLY A 114 13.77 11.94 -5.31
CA GLY A 114 12.38 12.25 -4.95
C GLY A 114 11.37 11.93 -6.06
N ASP A 115 11.76 11.13 -7.03
CA ASP A 115 11.04 10.76 -8.24
C ASP A 115 10.37 9.38 -8.16
N GLY A 116 10.30 8.78 -6.96
CA GLY A 116 9.53 7.57 -6.71
C GLY A 116 8.02 7.83 -6.63
N VAL A 117 7.22 6.76 -6.68
CA VAL A 117 5.77 6.84 -6.43
C VAL A 117 5.50 7.31 -5.00
N ARG A 118 4.27 7.75 -4.72
CA ARG A 118 3.83 8.17 -3.39
C ARG A 118 3.03 7.08 -2.70
N LEU A 119 3.41 6.78 -1.46
CA LEU A 119 2.80 5.75 -0.62
C LEU A 119 1.73 6.38 0.28
N MET A 120 0.48 5.95 0.13
CA MET A 120 -0.64 6.34 1.00
C MET A 120 -0.94 5.16 1.93
N SER A 121 -0.98 5.37 3.24
CA SER A 121 -1.29 4.30 4.21
C SER A 121 -2.78 4.25 4.50
N CYS A 122 -3.45 3.21 4.01
CA CYS A 122 -4.86 2.93 4.29
C CYS A 122 -4.94 1.74 5.24
N GLN A 123 -4.78 2.00 6.55
CA GLN A 123 -4.62 0.95 7.56
C GLN A 123 -5.95 0.26 7.87
N ILE A 124 -6.00 -1.06 7.64
CA ILE A 124 -7.18 -1.91 7.92
C ILE A 124 -6.92 -2.99 8.98
N PHE A 125 -5.66 -3.16 9.37
CA PHE A 125 -5.25 -4.01 10.49
C PHE A 125 -4.48 -3.16 11.50
N SER A 126 -4.82 -3.27 12.79
CA SER A 126 -4.20 -2.46 13.85
C SER A 126 -4.17 -3.26 15.15
N GLY A 127 -3.01 -3.80 15.51
CA GLY A 127 -2.87 -4.71 16.62
C GLY A 127 -3.75 -5.95 16.45
N ASP A 128 -4.63 -6.19 17.42
CA ASP A 128 -5.59 -7.31 17.38
C ASP A 128 -6.87 -6.98 16.58
N LEU A 129 -6.99 -5.74 16.05
CA LEU A 129 -8.14 -5.33 15.23
C LEU A 129 -7.91 -5.77 13.79
N THR A 130 -8.87 -6.50 13.25
CA THR A 130 -8.89 -6.90 11.83
C THR A 130 -10.01 -6.17 11.10
N GLY A 131 -9.72 -5.74 9.86
CA GLY A 131 -10.73 -5.11 9.02
C GLY A 131 -11.84 -6.08 8.65
N ASP A 132 -13.08 -5.61 8.75
CA ASP A 132 -14.24 -6.23 8.11
C ASP A 132 -14.51 -5.56 6.74
N ALA A 133 -15.57 -5.98 6.05
CA ALA A 133 -15.94 -5.41 4.76
C ALA A 133 -16.27 -3.90 4.80
N LEU A 134 -16.69 -3.37 5.95
CA LEU A 134 -16.90 -1.93 6.12
C LEU A 134 -15.57 -1.19 6.20
N VAL A 135 -14.61 -1.73 6.95
CA VAL A 135 -13.28 -1.14 7.12
C VAL A 135 -12.52 -1.13 5.78
N SER A 136 -12.49 -2.26 5.07
CA SER A 136 -11.81 -2.38 3.77
C SER A 136 -12.45 -1.48 2.71
N SER A 137 -13.77 -1.45 2.60
CA SER A 137 -14.46 -0.61 1.62
C SER A 137 -14.28 0.89 1.89
N ARG A 138 -14.29 1.33 3.15
CA ARG A 138 -13.94 2.72 3.52
C ARG A 138 -12.51 3.08 3.11
N ALA A 139 -11.55 2.17 3.35
CA ALA A 139 -10.15 2.36 2.97
C ALA A 139 -9.98 2.49 1.45
N VAL A 140 -10.62 1.62 0.68
CA VAL A 140 -10.63 1.65 -0.80
C VAL A 140 -11.27 2.95 -1.32
N LYS A 141 -12.42 3.34 -0.75
CA LYS A 141 -13.08 4.59 -1.13
C LYS A 141 -12.20 5.81 -0.83
N TYR A 142 -11.59 5.86 0.35
CA TYR A 142 -10.65 6.93 0.71
C TYR A 142 -9.50 7.03 -0.27
N ALA A 143 -8.88 5.90 -0.62
CA ALA A 143 -7.81 5.85 -1.61
C ALA A 143 -8.24 6.43 -2.96
N ALA A 144 -9.44 6.06 -3.45
CA ALA A 144 -10.03 6.58 -4.67
C ALA A 144 -10.24 8.10 -4.62
N ASP A 145 -10.88 8.59 -3.56
CA ASP A 145 -11.21 10.00 -3.36
C ASP A 145 -9.96 10.90 -3.26
N HIS A 146 -8.82 10.33 -2.83
CA HIS A 146 -7.54 11.03 -2.71
C HIS A 146 -6.57 10.74 -3.87
N GLY A 147 -7.08 10.18 -4.97
CA GLY A 147 -6.35 10.09 -6.23
C GLY A 147 -5.34 8.95 -6.32
N ALA A 148 -5.45 7.92 -5.48
CA ALA A 148 -4.63 6.72 -5.64
C ALA A 148 -4.92 6.06 -6.99
N SER A 149 -3.86 5.66 -7.69
CA SER A 149 -3.95 4.95 -8.98
C SER A 149 -3.84 3.43 -8.81
N ILE A 150 -3.27 2.98 -7.71
CA ILE A 150 -3.03 1.56 -7.42
C ILE A 150 -3.44 1.27 -5.98
N LEU A 151 -4.14 0.14 -5.78
CA LEU A 151 -4.38 -0.46 -4.48
C LEU A 151 -3.42 -1.65 -4.31
N GLN A 152 -2.59 -1.61 -3.29
CA GLN A 152 -1.75 -2.73 -2.90
C GLN A 152 -2.37 -3.45 -1.71
N CYS A 153 -2.92 -4.64 -1.95
CA CYS A 153 -3.63 -5.46 -0.97
C CYS A 153 -2.87 -6.78 -0.78
N SER A 154 -1.94 -6.83 0.18
CA SER A 154 -1.13 -8.03 0.47
C SER A 154 -1.78 -8.93 1.50
N TRP A 155 -3.07 -9.14 1.38
CA TRP A 155 -3.92 -9.98 2.24
C TRP A 155 -5.01 -10.62 1.41
N GLY A 156 -5.74 -11.53 1.99
CA GLY A 156 -6.82 -12.19 1.27
C GLY A 156 -7.67 -13.08 2.15
N ILE A 157 -8.70 -13.64 1.55
CA ILE A 157 -9.62 -14.57 2.16
C ILE A 157 -9.08 -15.99 1.97
N LYS A 158 -9.37 -16.85 2.93
CA LYS A 158 -9.00 -18.28 2.84
C LYS A 158 -9.40 -18.84 1.48
N ALA A 159 -8.47 -19.52 0.81
CA ALA A 159 -8.71 -20.11 -0.50
C ALA A 159 -9.93 -21.07 -0.48
N GLY A 160 -10.74 -21.01 -1.53
CA GLY A 160 -11.93 -21.84 -1.70
C GLY A 160 -13.23 -21.28 -1.08
N ILE A 161 -13.19 -20.14 -0.37
CA ILE A 161 -14.42 -19.49 0.11
C ILE A 161 -15.19 -18.87 -1.04
N TYR A 162 -14.51 -18.16 -1.93
CA TYR A 162 -15.10 -17.69 -3.19
C TYR A 162 -14.64 -18.56 -4.35
N THR A 163 -15.58 -19.18 -5.04
CA THR A 163 -15.33 -20.05 -6.18
C THR A 163 -15.71 -19.42 -7.53
N SER A 164 -16.27 -18.21 -7.48
CA SER A 164 -16.62 -17.40 -8.66
C SER A 164 -16.82 -15.93 -8.28
N ASP A 165 -16.70 -15.03 -9.26
CA ASP A 165 -16.97 -13.59 -9.11
C ASP A 165 -18.40 -13.34 -8.64
N ASN A 166 -19.38 -14.10 -9.16
CA ASN A 166 -20.76 -13.99 -8.69
C ASN A 166 -20.93 -14.31 -7.21
N MET A 167 -20.13 -15.20 -6.67
CA MET A 167 -20.16 -15.54 -5.25
C MET A 167 -19.55 -14.40 -4.42
N PHE A 168 -18.44 -13.83 -4.86
CA PHE A 168 -17.84 -12.66 -4.24
C PHE A 168 -18.81 -11.46 -4.22
N ILE A 169 -19.41 -11.13 -5.37
CA ILE A 169 -20.39 -10.04 -5.51
C ILE A 169 -21.56 -10.19 -4.51
N LYS A 170 -22.07 -11.42 -4.34
CA LYS A 170 -23.20 -11.68 -3.44
C LYS A 170 -22.82 -11.67 -1.96
N GLN A 171 -21.63 -12.12 -1.61
CA GLN A 171 -21.20 -12.30 -0.22
C GLN A 171 -20.41 -11.11 0.33
N SER A 172 -19.79 -10.31 -0.54
CA SER A 172 -19.03 -9.11 -0.19
C SER A 172 -19.44 -7.91 -1.07
N PRO A 173 -20.72 -7.53 -1.09
CA PRO A 173 -21.20 -6.47 -1.99
C PRO A 173 -20.52 -5.12 -1.73
N MET A 174 -20.21 -4.80 -0.48
CA MET A 174 -19.55 -3.54 -0.12
C MET A 174 -18.12 -3.46 -0.69
N ASP A 175 -17.34 -4.55 -0.58
CA ASP A 175 -15.99 -4.60 -1.17
C ASP A 175 -16.06 -4.51 -2.69
N TYR A 176 -17.02 -5.20 -3.30
CA TYR A 176 -17.22 -5.16 -4.75
C TYR A 176 -17.58 -3.74 -5.23
N GLU A 177 -18.54 -3.07 -4.58
CA GLU A 177 -18.91 -1.69 -4.91
C GLU A 177 -17.77 -0.71 -4.71
N ALA A 178 -16.97 -0.87 -3.64
CA ALA A 178 -15.81 -0.03 -3.40
C ALA A 178 -14.72 -0.21 -4.48
N LEU A 179 -14.46 -1.45 -4.91
CA LEU A 179 -13.54 -1.74 -6.00
C LEU A 179 -14.03 -1.18 -7.34
N GLN A 180 -15.34 -1.29 -7.63
CA GLN A 180 -15.92 -0.66 -8.82
C GLN A 180 -15.80 0.87 -8.77
N TYR A 181 -16.05 1.46 -7.60
CA TYR A 181 -15.88 2.90 -7.41
C TYR A 181 -14.43 3.32 -7.65
N PHE A 182 -13.47 2.59 -7.10
CA PHE A 182 -12.04 2.84 -7.33
C PHE A 182 -11.68 2.76 -8.83
N ALA A 183 -12.10 1.69 -9.51
CA ALA A 183 -11.82 1.48 -10.93
C ALA A 183 -12.45 2.56 -11.84
N ALA A 184 -13.56 3.17 -11.41
CA ALA A 184 -14.23 4.23 -12.17
C ALA A 184 -13.53 5.60 -12.05
N GLN A 185 -12.56 5.79 -11.15
CA GLN A 185 -11.83 7.04 -11.04
C GLN A 185 -10.92 7.24 -12.26
N LYS A 186 -10.77 8.49 -12.71
CA LYS A 186 -9.99 8.83 -13.92
C LYS A 186 -8.51 8.45 -13.85
N ASN A 187 -7.96 8.29 -12.66
CA ASN A 187 -6.56 7.93 -12.44
C ASN A 187 -6.34 6.43 -12.28
N CYS A 188 -7.41 5.66 -12.28
CA CYS A 188 -7.38 4.21 -12.15
C CYS A 188 -7.77 3.61 -13.50
N GLU A 189 -6.79 3.39 -14.38
CA GLU A 189 -7.01 2.51 -15.52
C GLU A 189 -7.05 1.08 -14.96
N ALA A 190 -8.18 0.40 -15.16
CA ALA A 190 -8.27 -1.01 -14.83
C ALA A 190 -7.34 -1.77 -15.79
N LEU A 191 -6.30 -2.38 -15.23
CA LEU A 191 -5.45 -3.34 -15.92
C LEU A 191 -6.13 -4.70 -16.00
#